data_8d4edfb0efd7a4c0cd52f4316e42f298
#
_entry.id   8d4edfb0efd7a4c0cd52f4316e42f298
#
_cell.length_a   1.000
_cell.length_b   1.000
_cell.length_c   1.000
_cell.angle_alpha   90.00
_cell.angle_beta   90.00
_cell.angle_gamma   90.00
#
_symmetry.space_group_name_H-M   'P 1'
#
loop_
_entity.id
_entity.type
_entity.pdbx_description
1 polymer ?
#
loop_
_entity_poly.entity_id
_entity_poly.type
_entity_poly.pdbx_seq_one_letter_code
_entity_poly.pdbx_strand_id
1 'polypeptide(L)'
;MKLNTLMKSYYSSYDYNQLRDETKSQYKYHIGIMLDTCIEDKPIGNLDCANVTSRMAKEAYDIWCDRGVSLANHVLSASRIAINYGLHMELCLVNPFLSVKRRGTTPRKTIWTREQVQTFLDTAYNDFHSRNIGLIAQMAYEWCQRLGDMRVLKWEDIDFDMKRVHIKQSKRRAEVFLPISDDLLSMLEAQREDFGFQEYVAPATRPRRGVYRPYGLYKLPKLARPIMRQAGLPDELRLSDLRRTGTTEMVDAGVDMAQIMSVTGHANPQSVKPYMKNTYTSANNALTTRNSHVKSI
;
A
#
# COMPACT_ATOMS: atom_id res chain seq x y z
N MET A 1 -7.01 36.22 6.55
CA MET A 1 -5.85 35.61 5.85
C MET A 1 -6.36 34.63 4.82
N LYS A 2 -5.79 34.65 3.59
CA LYS A 2 -6.19 33.71 2.52
C LYS A 2 -5.72 32.28 2.81
N LEU A 3 -6.50 31.28 2.37
CA LEU A 3 -6.14 29.87 2.52
C LEU A 3 -4.80 29.52 1.87
N ASN A 4 -4.47 30.09 0.72
CA ASN A 4 -3.15 29.92 0.10
C ASN A 4 -2.00 30.32 1.04
N THR A 5 -2.18 31.40 1.81
CA THR A 5 -1.16 31.89 2.77
C THR A 5 -1.08 30.96 3.98
N LEU A 6 -2.23 30.49 4.49
CA LEU A 6 -2.27 29.49 5.55
C LEU A 6 -1.54 28.20 5.15
N MET A 7 -1.75 27.70 3.91
CA MET A 7 -1.08 26.50 3.44
C MET A 7 0.44 26.67 3.32
N LYS A 8 0.91 27.86 2.91
CA LYS A 8 2.36 28.17 2.92
C LYS A 8 2.94 28.08 4.34
N SER A 9 2.22 28.63 5.33
CA SER A 9 2.60 28.53 6.74
C SER A 9 2.64 27.07 7.22
N TYR A 10 1.60 26.28 6.87
CA TYR A 10 1.58 24.85 7.18
C TYR A 10 2.76 24.09 6.61
N TYR A 11 3.12 24.32 5.33
CA TYR A 11 4.26 23.66 4.69
C TYR A 11 5.61 24.03 5.30
N SER A 12 5.70 25.17 5.97
CA SER A 12 6.90 25.61 6.69
C SER A 12 6.91 25.16 8.16
N SER A 13 5.82 24.55 8.64
CA SER A 13 5.70 24.13 10.05
C SER A 13 6.60 22.96 10.39
N TYR A 14 6.96 22.85 11.67
CA TYR A 14 7.69 21.71 12.20
C TYR A 14 6.96 20.40 11.94
N ASP A 15 5.66 20.34 12.24
CA ASP A 15 4.84 19.14 12.08
C ASP A 15 4.82 18.60 10.65
N TYR A 16 4.68 19.51 9.67
CA TYR A 16 4.76 19.12 8.26
C TYR A 16 6.16 18.62 7.88
N ASN A 17 7.21 19.27 8.41
CA ASN A 17 8.59 18.89 8.09
C ASN A 17 9.03 17.58 8.72
N GLN A 18 8.38 17.10 9.79
CA GLN A 18 8.60 15.77 10.37
C GLN A 18 7.90 14.64 9.59
N LEU A 19 7.01 14.96 8.67
CA LEU A 19 6.38 13.95 7.83
C LEU A 19 7.38 13.29 6.88
N ARG A 20 7.12 12.04 6.53
CA ARG A 20 7.88 11.35 5.46
C ARG A 20 7.65 12.03 4.12
N ASP A 21 8.64 11.99 3.25
CA ASP A 21 8.60 12.68 1.94
C ASP A 21 7.42 12.24 1.07
N GLU A 22 7.05 10.94 1.11
CA GLU A 22 5.84 10.46 0.42
C GLU A 22 4.57 11.11 0.99
N THR A 23 4.47 11.26 2.31
CA THR A 23 3.32 11.89 2.97
C THR A 23 3.28 13.38 2.65
N LYS A 24 4.42 14.07 2.67
CA LYS A 24 4.55 15.48 2.25
C LYS A 24 4.05 15.68 0.81
N SER A 25 4.52 14.82 -0.10
CA SER A 25 4.11 14.85 -1.51
C SER A 25 2.61 14.62 -1.69
N GLN A 26 2.05 13.65 -0.97
CA GLN A 26 0.60 13.36 -0.99
C GLN A 26 -0.22 14.52 -0.42
N TYR A 27 0.19 15.09 0.70
CA TYR A 27 -0.52 16.23 1.29
C TYR A 27 -0.46 17.44 0.38
N LYS A 28 0.71 17.74 -0.19
CA LYS A 28 0.87 18.85 -1.14
C LYS A 28 -0.04 18.69 -2.36
N TYR A 29 -0.12 17.47 -2.91
CA TYR A 29 -1.00 17.16 -4.03
C TYR A 29 -2.48 17.33 -3.66
N HIS A 30 -2.93 16.74 -2.54
CA HIS A 30 -4.34 16.80 -2.14
C HIS A 30 -4.76 18.21 -1.70
N ILE A 31 -3.91 18.92 -0.98
CA ILE A 31 -4.16 20.31 -0.60
C ILE A 31 -4.19 21.21 -1.86
N GLY A 32 -3.33 20.95 -2.84
CA GLY A 32 -3.38 21.63 -4.14
C GLY A 32 -4.74 21.48 -4.80
N ILE A 33 -5.29 20.26 -4.85
CA ILE A 33 -6.66 20.05 -5.37
C ILE A 33 -7.69 20.89 -4.61
N MET A 34 -7.61 20.95 -3.28
CA MET A 34 -8.52 21.75 -2.47
C MET A 34 -8.40 23.24 -2.81
N LEU A 35 -7.17 23.76 -2.89
CA LEU A 35 -6.92 25.19 -3.18
C LEU A 35 -7.39 25.60 -4.57
N ASP A 36 -7.24 24.71 -5.56
CA ASP A 36 -7.61 24.96 -6.96
C ASP A 36 -9.11 24.73 -7.24
N THR A 37 -9.86 24.17 -6.27
CA THR A 37 -11.30 23.94 -6.45
C THR A 37 -12.04 25.27 -6.47
N CYS A 38 -12.80 25.51 -7.55
CA CYS A 38 -13.62 26.71 -7.69
C CYS A 38 -15.01 26.49 -7.07
N ILE A 39 -15.42 27.45 -6.25
CA ILE A 39 -16.79 27.60 -5.73
C ILE A 39 -17.22 29.01 -6.02
N GLU A 40 -18.39 29.18 -6.63
CA GLU A 40 -18.89 30.50 -7.06
C GLU A 40 -17.86 31.28 -7.92
N ASP A 41 -17.25 30.56 -8.89
CA ASP A 41 -16.22 31.03 -9.84
C ASP A 41 -14.90 31.51 -9.21
N LYS A 42 -14.68 31.22 -7.93
CA LYS A 42 -13.44 31.58 -7.24
C LYS A 42 -12.75 30.35 -6.67
N PRO A 43 -11.44 30.16 -6.90
CA PRO A 43 -10.67 29.13 -6.23
C PRO A 43 -10.72 29.31 -4.71
N ILE A 44 -11.00 28.22 -3.97
CA ILE A 44 -11.07 28.26 -2.50
C ILE A 44 -9.78 28.80 -1.88
N GLY A 45 -8.63 28.51 -2.50
CA GLY A 45 -7.32 28.99 -2.05
C GLY A 45 -7.21 30.52 -2.01
N ASN A 46 -8.01 31.23 -2.76
CA ASN A 46 -8.03 32.70 -2.82
C ASN A 46 -9.00 33.35 -1.82
N LEU A 47 -9.83 32.55 -1.17
CA LEU A 47 -10.76 33.03 -0.13
C LEU A 47 -10.03 33.24 1.20
N ASP A 48 -10.53 34.19 1.97
CA ASP A 48 -10.11 34.31 3.36
C ASP A 48 -10.64 33.14 4.19
N CYS A 49 -9.84 32.64 5.11
CA CYS A 49 -10.18 31.51 5.97
C CYS A 49 -11.55 31.69 6.66
N ALA A 50 -11.86 32.90 7.10
CA ALA A 50 -13.13 33.24 7.75
C ALA A 50 -14.35 33.13 6.81
N ASN A 51 -14.13 33.21 5.50
CA ASN A 51 -15.21 33.22 4.49
C ASN A 51 -15.47 31.81 3.90
N VAL A 52 -14.64 30.82 4.23
CA VAL A 52 -14.87 29.44 3.79
C VAL A 52 -15.87 28.77 4.71
N THR A 53 -17.07 28.58 4.22
CA THR A 53 -18.19 28.01 4.98
C THR A 53 -18.22 26.48 4.89
N SER A 54 -18.95 25.85 5.83
CA SER A 54 -19.21 24.40 5.76
C SER A 54 -19.99 23.98 4.51
N ARG A 55 -20.84 24.88 3.97
CA ARG A 55 -21.53 24.67 2.70
C ARG A 55 -20.53 24.56 1.56
N MET A 56 -19.62 25.53 1.44
CA MET A 56 -18.57 25.51 0.41
C MET A 56 -17.67 24.26 0.53
N ALA A 57 -17.31 23.86 1.75
CA ALA A 57 -16.53 22.64 1.99
C ALA A 57 -17.29 21.37 1.53
N LYS A 58 -18.62 21.34 1.70
CA LYS A 58 -19.46 20.24 1.22
C LYS A 58 -19.55 20.22 -0.31
N GLU A 59 -19.76 21.37 -0.95
CA GLU A 59 -19.80 21.51 -2.41
C GLU A 59 -18.47 21.09 -3.03
N ALA A 60 -17.34 21.55 -2.47
CA ALA A 60 -16.01 21.12 -2.89
C ALA A 60 -15.81 19.60 -2.79
N TYR A 61 -16.27 19.01 -1.69
CA TYR A 61 -16.19 17.55 -1.51
C TYR A 61 -17.01 16.79 -2.56
N ASP A 62 -18.19 17.29 -2.93
CA ASP A 62 -19.01 16.69 -3.97
C ASP A 62 -18.33 16.76 -5.34
N ILE A 63 -17.73 17.91 -5.71
CA ILE A 63 -16.90 18.05 -6.91
C ILE A 63 -15.73 17.04 -6.91
N TRP A 64 -15.09 16.83 -5.77
CA TRP A 64 -14.01 15.84 -5.69
C TRP A 64 -14.54 14.40 -5.84
N CYS A 65 -15.76 14.12 -5.38
CA CYS A 65 -16.38 12.81 -5.52
C CYS A 65 -16.63 12.44 -6.98
N ASP A 66 -16.88 13.38 -7.87
CA ASP A 66 -17.02 13.16 -9.31
C ASP A 66 -15.72 12.64 -9.94
N ARG A 67 -14.57 12.99 -9.36
CA ARG A 67 -13.25 12.46 -9.75
C ARG A 67 -12.92 11.14 -9.07
N GLY A 68 -13.74 10.70 -8.11
CA GLY A 68 -13.61 9.44 -7.37
C GLY A 68 -13.63 9.61 -5.86
N VAL A 69 -14.49 8.83 -5.19
CA VAL A 69 -14.72 8.91 -3.74
C VAL A 69 -13.45 8.71 -2.91
N SER A 70 -12.54 7.83 -3.36
CA SER A 70 -11.26 7.62 -2.67
C SER A 70 -10.39 8.87 -2.69
N LEU A 71 -10.27 9.53 -3.85
CA LEU A 71 -9.55 10.79 -4.00
C LEU A 71 -10.18 11.87 -3.10
N ALA A 72 -11.51 12.04 -3.17
CA ALA A 72 -12.24 12.99 -2.34
C ALA A 72 -11.97 12.82 -0.84
N ASN A 73 -11.98 11.56 -0.37
CA ASN A 73 -11.68 11.24 1.02
C ASN A 73 -10.24 11.60 1.43
N HIS A 74 -9.28 11.46 0.52
CA HIS A 74 -7.88 11.86 0.76
C HIS A 74 -7.73 13.37 0.78
N VAL A 75 -8.34 14.09 -0.18
CA VAL A 75 -8.36 15.55 -0.22
C VAL A 75 -8.99 16.10 1.07
N LEU A 76 -10.17 15.60 1.45
CA LEU A 76 -10.84 15.99 2.68
C LEU A 76 -9.97 15.77 3.92
N SER A 77 -9.24 14.65 3.98
CA SER A 77 -8.34 14.36 5.11
C SER A 77 -7.19 15.34 5.21
N ALA A 78 -6.52 15.61 4.08
CA ALA A 78 -5.41 16.54 4.03
C ALA A 78 -5.85 17.97 4.34
N SER A 79 -7.03 18.39 3.82
CA SER A 79 -7.63 19.71 4.12
C SER A 79 -7.91 19.86 5.60
N ARG A 80 -8.50 18.85 6.25
CA ARG A 80 -8.76 18.87 7.69
C ARG A 80 -7.49 19.07 8.52
N ILE A 81 -6.44 18.32 8.21
CA ILE A 81 -5.17 18.39 8.92
C ILE A 81 -4.54 19.77 8.77
N ALA A 82 -4.48 20.28 7.53
CA ALA A 82 -3.85 21.57 7.26
C ALA A 82 -4.61 22.75 7.89
N ILE A 83 -5.95 22.69 7.91
CA ILE A 83 -6.75 23.77 8.55
C ILE A 83 -6.76 23.63 10.08
N ASN A 84 -6.67 22.39 10.62
CA ASN A 84 -6.48 22.23 12.06
C ASN A 84 -5.16 22.85 12.54
N TYR A 85 -4.07 22.76 11.75
CA TYR A 85 -2.88 23.54 12.04
C TYR A 85 -3.19 25.03 12.14
N GLY A 86 -3.99 25.57 11.21
CA GLY A 86 -4.43 26.98 11.25
C GLY A 86 -5.23 27.34 12.50
N LEU A 87 -6.08 26.41 13.00
CA LEU A 87 -6.78 26.58 14.28
C LEU A 87 -5.80 26.65 15.46
N HIS A 88 -4.85 25.70 15.54
CA HIS A 88 -3.87 25.66 16.64
C HIS A 88 -2.95 26.89 16.66
N MET A 89 -2.72 27.49 15.48
CA MET A 89 -1.91 28.69 15.35
C MET A 89 -2.75 29.99 15.41
N GLU A 90 -4.04 29.88 15.75
CA GLU A 90 -4.99 31.02 15.84
C GLU A 90 -5.10 31.83 14.51
N LEU A 91 -4.75 31.20 13.38
CA LEU A 91 -4.80 31.81 12.06
C LEU A 91 -6.17 31.70 11.39
N CYS A 92 -7.03 30.84 11.89
CA CYS A 92 -8.43 30.70 11.54
C CYS A 92 -9.25 30.26 12.74
N LEU A 93 -10.56 30.58 12.74
CA LEU A 93 -11.45 30.32 13.89
C LEU A 93 -12.20 29.00 13.79
N VAL A 94 -12.39 28.48 12.59
CA VAL A 94 -13.19 27.26 12.31
C VAL A 94 -12.53 26.43 11.24
N ASN A 95 -12.69 25.12 11.34
CA ASN A 95 -12.36 24.21 10.24
C ASN A 95 -13.66 23.76 9.55
N PRO A 96 -14.02 24.34 8.39
CA PRO A 96 -15.29 24.06 7.72
C PRO A 96 -15.39 22.63 7.18
N PHE A 97 -14.26 21.94 6.98
CA PHE A 97 -14.23 20.58 6.47
C PHE A 97 -14.56 19.52 7.52
N LEU A 98 -14.56 19.83 8.83
CA LEU A 98 -14.88 18.87 9.88
C LEU A 98 -16.33 18.36 9.79
N SER A 99 -17.27 19.22 9.40
CA SER A 99 -18.70 18.87 9.26
C SER A 99 -19.00 17.94 8.07
N VAL A 100 -18.10 17.86 7.08
CA VAL A 100 -18.31 17.07 5.86
C VAL A 100 -18.17 15.57 6.17
N LYS A 101 -19.23 14.79 6.00
CA LYS A 101 -19.17 13.33 6.17
C LYS A 101 -18.51 12.67 4.97
N ARG A 102 -17.55 11.75 5.23
CA ARG A 102 -16.93 10.93 4.16
C ARG A 102 -17.95 9.99 3.56
N ARG A 103 -17.93 9.84 2.24
CA ARG A 103 -18.63 8.75 1.57
C ARG A 103 -17.86 7.44 1.75
N GLY A 104 -18.60 6.34 1.92
CA GLY A 104 -18.02 5.01 2.03
C GLY A 104 -17.34 4.60 0.72
N THR A 105 -16.27 3.85 0.84
CA THR A 105 -15.63 3.16 -0.29
C THR A 105 -15.72 1.66 -0.07
N THR A 106 -16.06 0.92 -1.12
CA THR A 106 -16.03 -0.54 -1.04
C THR A 106 -14.58 -1.02 -1.03
N PRO A 107 -14.15 -1.73 0.01
CA PRO A 107 -12.81 -2.30 0.02
C PRO A 107 -12.63 -3.27 -1.14
N ARG A 108 -11.49 -3.18 -1.81
CA ARG A 108 -11.12 -4.13 -2.85
C ARG A 108 -10.99 -5.53 -2.24
N LYS A 109 -11.63 -6.53 -2.88
CA LYS A 109 -11.66 -7.92 -2.41
C LYS A 109 -10.96 -8.89 -3.36
N THR A 110 -10.37 -8.39 -4.45
CA THR A 110 -9.72 -9.21 -5.48
C THR A 110 -8.54 -9.97 -4.89
N ILE A 111 -8.47 -11.25 -5.21
CA ILE A 111 -7.35 -12.16 -4.96
C ILE A 111 -7.00 -12.82 -6.29
N TRP A 112 -5.76 -13.23 -6.43
CA TRP A 112 -5.28 -14.02 -7.56
C TRP A 112 -5.56 -15.50 -7.32
N THR A 113 -5.73 -16.28 -8.39
CA THR A 113 -5.63 -17.73 -8.29
C THR A 113 -4.16 -18.15 -8.29
N ARG A 114 -3.85 -19.35 -7.80
CA ARG A 114 -2.50 -19.89 -7.84
C ARG A 114 -1.95 -19.97 -9.25
N GLU A 115 -2.77 -20.37 -10.23
CA GLU A 115 -2.42 -20.40 -11.66
C GLU A 115 -2.07 -19.01 -12.19
N GLN A 116 -2.83 -17.99 -11.81
CA GLN A 116 -2.54 -16.62 -12.21
C GLN A 116 -1.20 -16.11 -11.65
N VAL A 117 -0.89 -16.46 -10.40
CA VAL A 117 0.41 -16.15 -9.79
C VAL A 117 1.53 -16.84 -10.58
N GLN A 118 1.39 -18.14 -10.82
CA GLN A 118 2.41 -18.91 -11.55
C GLN A 118 2.61 -18.38 -12.97
N THR A 119 1.54 -18.16 -13.73
CA THR A 119 1.60 -17.63 -15.09
C THR A 119 2.29 -16.25 -15.14
N PHE A 120 2.02 -15.41 -14.14
CA PHE A 120 2.73 -14.11 -14.03
C PHE A 120 4.22 -14.30 -13.77
N LEU A 121 4.60 -15.16 -12.86
CA LEU A 121 6.01 -15.41 -12.49
C LEU A 121 6.76 -16.00 -13.69
N ASP A 122 6.20 -17.02 -14.34
CA ASP A 122 6.79 -17.63 -15.54
C ASP A 122 7.03 -16.58 -16.63
N THR A 123 6.03 -15.74 -16.89
CA THR A 123 6.16 -14.66 -17.87
C THR A 123 7.22 -13.65 -17.48
N ALA A 124 7.26 -13.26 -16.20
CA ALA A 124 8.20 -12.28 -15.70
C ALA A 124 9.65 -12.78 -15.71
N TYR A 125 9.88 -14.05 -15.40
CA TYR A 125 11.21 -14.65 -15.35
C TYR A 125 11.79 -14.97 -16.74
N ASN A 126 10.97 -15.05 -17.77
CA ASN A 126 11.42 -15.29 -19.15
C ASN A 126 12.17 -14.09 -19.76
N ASP A 127 12.16 -12.92 -19.14
CA ASP A 127 12.85 -11.73 -19.63
C ASP A 127 13.69 -11.07 -18.53
N PHE A 128 14.94 -10.75 -18.84
CA PHE A 128 15.89 -10.13 -17.92
C PHE A 128 15.38 -8.82 -17.32
N HIS A 129 14.64 -8.02 -18.08
CA HIS A 129 14.16 -6.71 -17.60
C HIS A 129 12.94 -6.81 -16.70
N SER A 130 12.16 -7.88 -16.82
CA SER A 130 10.95 -8.12 -16.02
C SER A 130 11.19 -9.03 -14.81
N ARG A 131 12.25 -9.84 -14.81
CA ARG A 131 12.49 -10.82 -13.74
C ARG A 131 12.55 -10.22 -12.33
N ASN A 132 13.14 -9.02 -12.16
CA ASN A 132 13.19 -8.36 -10.87
C ASN A 132 11.80 -7.89 -10.38
N ILE A 133 10.89 -7.61 -11.32
CA ILE A 133 9.48 -7.34 -11.00
C ILE A 133 8.79 -8.65 -10.57
N GLY A 134 9.10 -9.76 -11.24
CA GLY A 134 8.67 -11.10 -10.86
C GLY A 134 9.13 -11.46 -9.44
N LEU A 135 10.40 -11.26 -9.14
CA LEU A 135 10.96 -11.54 -7.81
C LEU A 135 10.32 -10.70 -6.70
N ILE A 136 10.10 -9.40 -6.94
CA ILE A 136 9.34 -8.55 -6.00
C ILE A 136 7.93 -9.08 -5.77
N ALA A 137 7.26 -9.54 -6.83
CA ALA A 137 5.92 -10.10 -6.74
C ALA A 137 5.90 -11.43 -5.99
N GLN A 138 6.86 -12.33 -6.26
CA GLN A 138 7.01 -13.61 -5.57
C GLN A 138 7.25 -13.40 -4.07
N MET A 139 8.22 -12.56 -3.69
CA MET A 139 8.47 -12.21 -2.29
C MET A 139 7.22 -11.60 -1.62
N ALA A 140 6.48 -10.74 -2.32
CA ALA A 140 5.26 -10.14 -1.79
C ALA A 140 4.13 -11.17 -1.58
N TYR A 141 4.05 -12.17 -2.43
CA TYR A 141 3.09 -13.27 -2.35
C TYR A 141 3.46 -14.28 -1.27
N GLU A 142 4.64 -14.89 -1.35
CA GLU A 142 5.05 -15.96 -0.45
C GLU A 142 5.19 -15.47 1.00
N TRP A 143 5.80 -14.31 1.20
CA TRP A 143 5.97 -13.72 2.53
C TRP A 143 4.80 -12.85 2.97
N CYS A 144 3.76 -12.74 2.17
CA CYS A 144 2.60 -11.90 2.45
C CYS A 144 2.98 -10.46 2.80
N GLN A 145 4.01 -9.89 2.15
CA GLN A 145 4.53 -8.58 2.44
C GLN A 145 4.03 -7.51 1.45
N ARG A 146 4.21 -6.23 1.82
CA ARG A 146 3.85 -5.13 0.92
C ARG A 146 4.87 -5.01 -0.21
N LEU A 147 4.41 -4.79 -1.44
CA LEU A 147 5.31 -4.51 -2.57
C LEU A 147 6.28 -3.35 -2.28
N GLY A 148 5.83 -2.35 -1.51
CA GLY A 148 6.66 -1.23 -1.11
C GLY A 148 7.85 -1.62 -0.25
N ASP A 149 7.72 -2.68 0.56
CA ASP A 149 8.79 -3.20 1.40
C ASP A 149 9.70 -4.14 0.57
N MET A 150 9.12 -5.03 -0.25
CA MET A 150 9.89 -5.98 -1.08
C MET A 150 10.77 -5.30 -2.12
N ARG A 151 10.31 -4.21 -2.74
CA ARG A 151 11.11 -3.47 -3.74
C ARG A 151 12.37 -2.82 -3.19
N VAL A 152 12.46 -2.63 -1.89
CA VAL A 152 13.62 -2.01 -1.20
C VAL A 152 14.36 -2.98 -0.30
N LEU A 153 14.03 -4.26 -0.35
CA LEU A 153 14.73 -5.32 0.39
C LEU A 153 16.19 -5.36 -0.02
N LYS A 154 17.07 -5.48 0.94
CA LYS A 154 18.51 -5.49 0.75
C LYS A 154 19.08 -6.89 0.96
N TRP A 155 20.28 -7.12 0.43
CA TRP A 155 20.99 -8.38 0.65
C TRP A 155 21.35 -8.61 2.12
N GLU A 156 21.60 -7.55 2.89
CA GLU A 156 21.87 -7.61 4.33
C GLU A 156 20.68 -8.13 5.15
N ASP A 157 19.46 -8.04 4.61
CA ASP A 157 18.25 -8.54 5.26
C ASP A 157 18.06 -10.07 5.11
N ILE A 158 18.87 -10.74 4.27
CA ILE A 158 18.77 -12.17 3.93
C ILE A 158 19.92 -12.94 4.58
N ASP A 159 19.57 -13.90 5.40
CA ASP A 159 20.46 -14.90 5.98
C ASP A 159 20.31 -16.20 5.18
N PHE A 160 21.23 -16.44 4.24
CA PHE A 160 21.23 -17.62 3.37
C PHE A 160 21.52 -18.91 4.13
N ASP A 161 22.38 -18.86 5.16
CA ASP A 161 22.77 -20.02 5.95
C ASP A 161 21.59 -20.53 6.78
N MET A 162 20.85 -19.62 7.40
CA MET A 162 19.66 -19.94 8.19
C MET A 162 18.37 -19.97 7.37
N LYS A 163 18.44 -19.75 6.07
CA LYS A 163 17.30 -19.68 5.14
C LYS A 163 16.17 -18.80 5.67
N ARG A 164 16.48 -17.58 6.09
CA ARG A 164 15.51 -16.65 6.68
C ARG A 164 15.73 -15.22 6.17
N VAL A 165 14.67 -14.43 6.22
CA VAL A 165 14.71 -12.99 5.93
C VAL A 165 14.23 -12.21 7.13
N HIS A 166 14.88 -11.09 7.42
CA HIS A 166 14.45 -10.10 8.42
C HIS A 166 13.87 -8.88 7.68
N ILE A 167 12.59 -8.60 7.86
CA ILE A 167 11.91 -7.50 7.18
C ILE A 167 11.45 -6.46 8.19
N LYS A 168 11.96 -5.26 8.06
CA LYS A 168 11.49 -4.09 8.79
C LYS A 168 10.48 -3.33 7.95
N GLN A 169 9.19 -3.49 8.26
CA GLN A 169 8.11 -2.91 7.48
C GLN A 169 8.11 -1.38 7.54
N SER A 170 8.09 -0.72 6.37
CA SER A 170 8.17 0.74 6.26
C SER A 170 6.98 1.47 6.90
N LYS A 171 5.75 0.93 6.80
CA LYS A 171 4.53 1.64 7.22
C LYS A 171 4.27 1.59 8.73
N ARG A 172 4.55 0.46 9.39
CA ARG A 172 4.24 0.24 10.82
C ARG A 172 5.46 -0.02 11.67
N ARG A 173 6.66 -0.05 11.09
CA ARG A 173 7.93 -0.41 11.74
C ARG A 173 7.90 -1.77 12.43
N ALA A 174 6.93 -2.65 12.07
CA ALA A 174 6.92 -4.02 12.55
C ALA A 174 8.11 -4.76 11.93
N GLU A 175 8.75 -5.59 12.73
CA GLU A 175 9.84 -6.46 12.31
C GLU A 175 9.29 -7.87 12.24
N VAL A 176 9.57 -8.56 11.15
CA VAL A 176 9.18 -9.96 10.94
C VAL A 176 10.37 -10.77 10.47
N PHE A 177 10.48 -11.99 10.99
CA PHE A 177 11.48 -12.98 10.59
C PHE A 177 10.75 -14.12 9.89
N LEU A 178 11.04 -14.34 8.62
CA LEU A 178 10.30 -15.29 7.80
C LEU A 178 11.23 -16.33 7.21
N PRO A 179 10.81 -17.59 7.12
CA PRO A 179 11.56 -18.63 6.42
C PRO A 179 11.55 -18.33 4.91
N ILE A 180 12.58 -18.81 4.23
CA ILE A 180 12.69 -18.77 2.77
C ILE A 180 12.41 -20.18 2.27
N SER A 181 11.43 -20.34 1.35
CA SER A 181 11.17 -21.61 0.67
C SER A 181 12.36 -22.02 -0.21
N ASP A 182 12.55 -23.30 -0.47
CA ASP A 182 13.66 -23.78 -1.31
C ASP A 182 13.57 -23.19 -2.73
N ASP A 183 12.37 -23.05 -3.29
CA ASP A 183 12.16 -22.46 -4.60
C ASP A 183 12.58 -20.97 -4.62
N LEU A 184 12.16 -20.18 -3.63
CA LEU A 184 12.54 -18.78 -3.51
C LEU A 184 14.03 -18.62 -3.20
N LEU A 185 14.61 -19.52 -2.40
CA LEU A 185 16.03 -19.53 -2.09
C LEU A 185 16.86 -19.68 -3.36
N SER A 186 16.54 -20.67 -4.20
CA SER A 186 17.22 -20.88 -5.48
C SER A 186 17.14 -19.65 -6.40
N MET A 187 15.97 -18.98 -6.42
CA MET A 187 15.80 -17.73 -7.16
C MET A 187 16.64 -16.58 -6.60
N LEU A 188 16.76 -16.48 -5.27
CA LEU A 188 17.57 -15.46 -4.60
C LEU A 188 19.06 -15.71 -4.80
N GLU A 189 19.52 -16.97 -4.79
CA GLU A 189 20.90 -17.32 -5.09
C GLU A 189 21.28 -16.95 -6.53
N ALA A 190 20.48 -17.34 -7.53
CA ALA A 190 20.68 -16.94 -8.93
C ALA A 190 20.64 -15.40 -9.11
N GLN A 191 19.74 -14.74 -8.40
CA GLN A 191 19.66 -13.28 -8.42
C GLN A 191 20.90 -12.62 -7.81
N ARG A 192 21.50 -13.22 -6.78
CA ARG A 192 22.71 -12.72 -6.12
C ARG A 192 23.92 -12.81 -7.03
N GLU A 193 24.03 -13.81 -7.89
CA GLU A 193 25.09 -13.90 -8.89
C GLU A 193 25.08 -12.67 -9.82
N ASP A 194 23.88 -12.24 -10.27
CA ASP A 194 23.74 -11.13 -11.21
C ASP A 194 23.72 -9.74 -10.55
N PHE A 195 23.21 -9.64 -9.31
CA PHE A 195 22.97 -8.35 -8.63
C PHE A 195 23.58 -8.25 -7.23
N GLY A 196 24.37 -9.22 -6.78
CA GLY A 196 25.00 -9.21 -5.45
C GLY A 196 26.03 -8.09 -5.24
N PHE A 197 26.53 -7.47 -6.33
CA PHE A 197 27.50 -6.39 -6.28
C PHE A 197 26.91 -5.03 -5.85
N GLN A 198 25.61 -4.92 -5.68
CA GLN A 198 24.90 -3.72 -5.27
C GLN A 198 23.93 -4.03 -4.10
N GLU A 199 23.32 -3.04 -3.48
CA GLU A 199 22.66 -3.12 -2.17
C GLU A 199 21.32 -3.89 -2.20
N TYR A 200 20.52 -3.78 -3.27
CA TYR A 200 19.13 -4.22 -3.31
C TYR A 200 18.97 -5.62 -3.93
N VAL A 201 18.05 -6.43 -3.38
CA VAL A 201 17.75 -7.76 -3.90
C VAL A 201 17.16 -7.71 -5.32
N ALA A 202 16.22 -6.82 -5.55
CA ALA A 202 15.54 -6.69 -6.84
C ALA A 202 15.52 -5.23 -7.34
N PRO A 203 16.67 -4.69 -7.75
CA PRO A 203 16.76 -3.32 -8.25
C PRO A 203 16.13 -3.19 -9.64
N ALA A 204 15.89 -1.95 -10.08
CA ALA A 204 15.58 -1.69 -11.49
C ALA A 204 16.76 -2.17 -12.36
N THR A 205 16.49 -2.99 -13.36
CA THR A 205 17.51 -3.63 -14.22
C THR A 205 18.31 -2.64 -15.08
N ARG A 206 17.81 -1.42 -15.22
CA ARG A 206 18.52 -0.31 -15.91
C ARG A 206 19.06 0.66 -14.88
N PRO A 207 20.38 0.71 -14.66
CA PRO A 207 20.99 1.66 -13.74
C PRO A 207 20.82 3.10 -14.24
N ARG A 208 20.67 4.04 -13.32
CA ARG A 208 20.65 5.46 -13.64
C ARG A 208 22.00 6.07 -13.27
N ARG A 209 22.74 6.57 -14.25
CA ARG A 209 24.13 7.08 -14.07
C ARG A 209 25.03 6.06 -13.37
N GLY A 210 24.95 4.78 -13.78
CA GLY A 210 25.74 3.70 -13.20
C GLY A 210 25.28 3.20 -11.83
N VAL A 211 24.22 3.78 -11.23
CA VAL A 211 23.72 3.40 -9.91
C VAL A 211 22.41 2.63 -10.03
N TYR A 212 22.40 1.41 -9.50
CA TYR A 212 21.19 0.61 -9.35
C TYR A 212 20.32 1.16 -8.20
N ARG A 213 19.03 1.24 -8.43
CA ARG A 213 18.07 1.78 -7.47
C ARG A 213 16.79 0.94 -7.45
N PRO A 214 16.05 0.94 -6.34
CA PRO A 214 14.74 0.31 -6.28
C PRO A 214 13.78 0.90 -7.32
N TYR A 215 12.85 0.11 -7.81
CA TYR A 215 11.73 0.62 -8.60
C TYR A 215 10.96 1.70 -7.83
N GLY A 216 10.54 2.75 -8.49
CA GLY A 216 9.66 3.74 -7.88
C GLY A 216 8.30 3.11 -7.51
N LEU A 217 7.79 3.41 -6.31
CA LEU A 217 6.55 2.81 -5.80
C LEU A 217 5.36 2.96 -6.77
N TYR A 218 5.23 4.12 -7.40
CA TYR A 218 4.17 4.39 -8.39
C TYR A 218 4.51 3.93 -9.81
N LYS A 219 5.79 3.62 -10.09
CA LYS A 219 6.24 3.12 -11.39
C LYS A 219 6.11 1.60 -11.47
N LEU A 220 6.38 0.89 -10.38
CA LEU A 220 6.36 -0.57 -10.34
C LEU A 220 5.04 -1.17 -10.88
N PRO A 221 3.82 -0.72 -10.47
CA PRO A 221 2.58 -1.23 -11.03
C PRO A 221 2.41 -0.95 -12.53
N LYS A 222 2.95 0.18 -13.00
CA LYS A 222 2.89 0.56 -14.43
C LYS A 222 3.80 -0.34 -15.28
N LEU A 223 4.98 -0.69 -14.75
CA LEU A 223 5.93 -1.60 -15.41
C LEU A 223 5.46 -3.05 -15.39
N ALA A 224 4.72 -3.46 -14.35
CA ALA A 224 4.15 -4.80 -14.27
C ALA A 224 2.94 -5.01 -15.20
N ARG A 225 2.22 -3.96 -15.58
CA ARG A 225 1.01 -4.09 -16.40
C ARG A 225 1.25 -4.73 -17.77
N PRO A 226 2.29 -4.37 -18.54
CA PRO A 226 2.63 -5.09 -19.79
C PRO A 226 2.89 -6.58 -19.55
N ILE A 227 3.62 -6.95 -18.50
CA ILE A 227 3.91 -8.35 -18.13
C ILE A 227 2.60 -9.10 -17.85
N MET A 228 1.71 -8.51 -17.07
CA MET A 228 0.39 -9.09 -16.77
C MET A 228 -0.45 -9.31 -18.02
N ARG A 229 -0.41 -8.37 -18.98
CA ARG A 229 -1.11 -8.52 -20.27
C ARG A 229 -0.49 -9.59 -21.14
N GLN A 230 0.83 -9.68 -21.18
CA GLN A 230 1.55 -10.75 -21.88
C GLN A 230 1.21 -12.12 -21.28
N ALA A 231 1.03 -12.20 -19.97
CA ALA A 231 0.57 -13.39 -19.25
C ALA A 231 -0.93 -13.70 -19.44
N GLY A 232 -1.67 -12.89 -20.20
CA GLY A 232 -3.11 -13.08 -20.41
C GLY A 232 -3.96 -12.84 -19.16
N LEU A 233 -3.44 -12.11 -18.17
CA LEU A 233 -4.13 -11.90 -16.89
C LEU A 233 -5.19 -10.81 -16.99
N PRO A 234 -6.31 -10.95 -16.25
CA PRO A 234 -7.37 -9.96 -16.18
C PRO A 234 -6.89 -8.57 -15.76
N ASP A 235 -7.42 -7.52 -16.39
CA ASP A 235 -7.01 -6.13 -16.14
C ASP A 235 -7.36 -5.62 -14.72
N GLU A 236 -8.32 -6.25 -14.05
CA GLU A 236 -8.67 -5.92 -12.66
C GLU A 236 -7.62 -6.36 -11.65
N LEU A 237 -6.74 -7.31 -11.96
CA LEU A 237 -5.70 -7.76 -11.06
C LEU A 237 -4.62 -6.68 -10.85
N ARG A 238 -4.08 -6.62 -9.66
CA ARG A 238 -2.98 -5.71 -9.29
C ARG A 238 -1.93 -6.47 -8.49
N LEU A 239 -0.65 -6.14 -8.67
CA LEU A 239 0.42 -6.72 -7.84
C LEU A 239 0.19 -6.50 -6.34
N SER A 240 -0.45 -5.39 -5.96
CA SER A 240 -0.78 -5.12 -4.55
C SER A 240 -1.75 -6.13 -3.94
N ASP A 241 -2.46 -6.90 -4.76
CA ASP A 241 -3.40 -7.92 -4.29
C ASP A 241 -2.66 -9.20 -3.84
N LEU A 242 -1.39 -9.42 -4.25
CA LEU A 242 -0.60 -10.61 -3.93
C LEU A 242 -0.46 -10.86 -2.42
N ARG A 243 -0.16 -9.81 -1.64
CA ARG A 243 -0.17 -9.92 -0.17
C ARG A 243 -1.54 -10.38 0.36
N ARG A 244 -2.63 -9.86 -0.23
CA ARG A 244 -3.99 -10.28 0.12
C ARG A 244 -4.20 -11.75 -0.23
N THR A 245 -3.75 -12.16 -1.42
CA THR A 245 -3.85 -13.54 -1.90
C THR A 245 -3.22 -14.51 -0.91
N GLY A 246 -1.92 -14.38 -0.63
CA GLY A 246 -1.23 -15.28 0.31
C GLY A 246 -1.80 -15.22 1.74
N THR A 247 -2.22 -14.03 2.21
CA THR A 247 -2.89 -13.93 3.53
C THR A 247 -4.25 -14.66 3.53
N THR A 248 -5.02 -14.60 2.44
CA THR A 248 -6.31 -15.31 2.33
C THR A 248 -6.10 -16.82 2.26
N GLU A 249 -5.07 -17.28 1.55
CA GLU A 249 -4.69 -18.70 1.50
C GLU A 249 -4.34 -19.26 2.89
N MET A 250 -3.61 -18.49 3.71
CA MET A 250 -3.36 -18.91 5.10
C MET A 250 -4.66 -19.04 5.92
N VAL A 251 -5.60 -18.09 5.73
CA VAL A 251 -6.92 -18.17 6.39
C VAL A 251 -7.71 -19.39 5.92
N ASP A 252 -7.72 -19.64 4.61
CA ASP A 252 -8.44 -20.78 4.02
C ASP A 252 -7.80 -22.12 4.42
N ALA A 253 -6.49 -22.15 4.67
CA ALA A 253 -5.77 -23.30 5.23
C ALA A 253 -6.01 -23.50 6.73
N GLY A 254 -6.73 -22.60 7.40
CA GLY A 254 -7.02 -22.71 8.83
C GLY A 254 -5.87 -22.31 9.75
N VAL A 255 -4.89 -21.55 9.24
CA VAL A 255 -3.77 -21.04 10.05
C VAL A 255 -4.30 -20.12 11.14
N ASP A 256 -3.77 -20.27 12.36
CA ASP A 256 -4.16 -19.45 13.51
C ASP A 256 -3.89 -17.96 13.29
N MET A 257 -4.76 -17.12 13.85
CA MET A 257 -4.69 -15.67 13.71
C MET A 257 -3.34 -15.10 14.19
N ALA A 258 -2.78 -15.60 15.28
CA ALA A 258 -1.50 -15.13 15.80
C ALA A 258 -0.36 -15.47 14.85
N GLN A 259 -0.39 -16.65 14.24
CA GLN A 259 0.57 -17.08 13.23
C GLN A 259 0.45 -16.21 11.95
N ILE A 260 -0.76 -15.93 11.49
CA ILE A 260 -0.98 -14.99 10.36
C ILE A 260 -0.43 -13.61 10.68
N MET A 261 -0.63 -13.12 11.90
CA MET A 261 -0.11 -11.83 12.34
C MET A 261 1.42 -11.82 12.41
N SER A 262 2.06 -12.89 12.83
CA SER A 262 3.54 -13.01 12.87
C SER A 262 4.15 -12.97 11.46
N VAL A 263 3.50 -13.59 10.47
CA VAL A 263 3.94 -13.54 9.07
C VAL A 263 3.70 -12.14 8.49
N THR A 264 2.49 -11.61 8.66
CA THR A 264 2.08 -10.37 7.98
C THR A 264 2.53 -9.09 8.68
N GLY A 265 2.98 -9.15 9.93
CA GLY A 265 3.34 -7.98 10.75
C GLY A 265 2.13 -7.11 11.12
N HIS A 266 0.93 -7.68 11.25
CA HIS A 266 -0.24 -6.95 11.72
C HIS A 266 -0.23 -6.86 13.26
N ALA A 267 -0.17 -5.65 13.79
CA ALA A 267 -0.21 -5.42 15.23
C ALA A 267 -1.61 -5.57 15.85
N ASN A 268 -2.67 -5.53 15.02
CA ASN A 268 -4.07 -5.59 15.49
C ASN A 268 -4.84 -6.64 14.69
N PRO A 269 -5.52 -7.59 15.37
CA PRO A 269 -6.38 -8.60 14.74
C PRO A 269 -7.45 -8.01 13.80
N GLN A 270 -7.97 -6.82 14.11
CA GLN A 270 -8.92 -6.12 13.24
C GLN A 270 -8.37 -5.86 11.83
N SER A 271 -7.04 -5.78 11.69
CA SER A 271 -6.38 -5.61 10.38
C SER A 271 -6.36 -6.90 9.55
N VAL A 272 -6.57 -8.06 10.18
CA VAL A 272 -6.65 -9.37 9.51
C VAL A 272 -8.09 -9.70 9.12
N LYS A 273 -9.09 -9.17 9.84
CA LYS A 273 -10.53 -9.41 9.54
C LYS A 273 -10.93 -9.23 8.06
N PRO A 274 -10.39 -8.26 7.27
CA PRO A 274 -10.74 -8.15 5.85
C PRO A 274 -10.32 -9.35 4.99
N TYR A 275 -9.42 -10.20 5.48
CA TYR A 275 -8.98 -11.43 4.81
C TYR A 275 -9.80 -12.65 5.25
N MET A 276 -10.42 -12.58 6.44
CA MET A 276 -11.32 -13.61 6.93
C MET A 276 -12.63 -13.53 6.16
N LYS A 277 -12.77 -14.36 5.15
CA LYS A 277 -14.02 -14.52 4.42
C LYS A 277 -14.79 -15.68 5.02
N ASN A 278 -16.12 -15.59 5.06
CA ASN A 278 -16.97 -16.73 5.30
C ASN A 278 -16.99 -17.60 4.02
N THR A 279 -15.90 -18.35 3.79
CA THR A 279 -15.81 -19.27 2.67
C THR A 279 -16.37 -20.63 3.06
N TYR A 280 -16.90 -21.36 2.08
CA TYR A 280 -17.33 -22.75 2.29
C TYR A 280 -16.17 -23.59 2.81
N THR A 281 -14.97 -23.42 2.28
CA THR A 281 -13.74 -24.11 2.70
C THR A 281 -13.44 -23.90 4.17
N SER A 282 -13.47 -22.66 4.64
CA SER A 282 -13.22 -22.33 6.06
C SER A 282 -14.28 -22.94 6.97
N ALA A 283 -15.57 -22.88 6.59
CA ALA A 283 -16.66 -23.49 7.33
C ALA A 283 -16.55 -25.03 7.36
N ASN A 284 -16.21 -25.63 6.22
CA ASN A 284 -16.02 -27.10 6.12
C ASN A 284 -14.86 -27.56 6.98
N ASN A 285 -13.71 -26.88 6.95
CA ASN A 285 -12.55 -27.21 7.77
C ASN A 285 -12.89 -27.14 9.27
N ALA A 286 -13.57 -26.08 9.70
CA ALA A 286 -14.00 -25.93 11.09
C ALA A 286 -14.94 -27.06 11.54
N LEU A 287 -15.94 -27.43 10.73
CA LEU A 287 -16.87 -28.52 11.05
C LEU A 287 -16.19 -29.88 11.02
N THR A 288 -15.27 -30.11 10.09
CA THR A 288 -14.49 -31.37 10.03
C THR A 288 -13.61 -31.53 11.27
N THR A 289 -12.90 -30.47 11.67
CA THR A 289 -12.08 -30.47 12.89
C THR A 289 -12.94 -30.72 14.14
N ARG A 290 -14.06 -30.02 14.26
CA ARG A 290 -15.02 -30.25 15.37
C ARG A 290 -15.52 -31.69 15.40
N ASN A 291 -15.93 -32.24 14.27
CA ASN A 291 -16.47 -33.60 14.20
C ASN A 291 -15.42 -34.67 14.54
N SER A 292 -14.17 -34.44 14.14
CA SER A 292 -13.05 -35.32 14.54
C SER A 292 -12.84 -35.31 16.06
N HIS A 293 -12.86 -34.10 16.66
CA HIS A 293 -12.71 -33.95 18.12
C HIS A 293 -13.88 -34.61 18.88
N VAL A 294 -15.12 -34.42 18.44
CA VAL A 294 -16.29 -35.05 19.10
C VAL A 294 -16.28 -36.56 19.01
N LYS A 295 -15.68 -37.13 17.95
CA LYS A 295 -15.55 -38.62 17.82
C LYS A 295 -14.40 -39.20 18.65
N SER A 296 -13.48 -38.38 19.14
CA SER A 296 -12.33 -38.80 19.97
C SER A 296 -12.61 -38.73 21.47
N ILE A 297 -13.76 -38.19 21.85
CA ILE A 297 -14.30 -38.19 23.23
C ILE A 297 -15.29 -39.36 23.41
#